data_9268e08259143871b5f28088288453d5
#
_entry.id   9268e08259143871b5f28088288453d5
#
_cell.length_a   1.000
_cell.length_b   1.000
_cell.length_c   1.000
_cell.angle_alpha   90.00
_cell.angle_beta   90.00
_cell.angle_gamma   90.00
#
_symmetry.space_group_name_H-M   'P 1'
#
loop_
_entity.id
_entity.type
_entity.pdbx_description
1 polymer ?
#
loop_
_entity_poly.entity_id
_entity_poly.type
_entity_poly.pdbx_seq_one_letter_code
_entity_poly.pdbx_strand_id
1 'polypeptide(L)'
;IDFDMLYTEMSTLDSLFQRLGRCYRSRKYCEEVPNVKIYVKDTSGVGYIYDKEIYEKSIELLKPYNGEILKERVKIDLVDKLYSKEMLQGTEFYKKFKEAFKILDNIIDYDTSKEDAQHILRNIDNIDVIPKVIYDENLYVFGEYENEKEKKKKYELKRKIEKLFISINSKNKWKLNNFITECPYIKGKYIIDTKYDKEIGLLLEEDEGYSMDSREL
;
A
#
# COMPACT_ATOMS: atom_id res chain seq x y z
N ILE A 1 -0.64 -19.56 -12.28
CA ILE A 1 -1.94 -19.88 -11.68
C ILE A 1 -3.00 -19.50 -12.71
N ASP A 2 -3.97 -20.38 -12.93
CA ASP A 2 -5.09 -20.22 -13.86
C ASP A 2 -6.38 -20.69 -13.14
N PHE A 3 -7.31 -19.77 -12.95
CA PHE A 3 -8.55 -20.02 -12.22
C PHE A 3 -9.74 -20.16 -13.16
N ASP A 4 -10.74 -20.93 -12.77
CA ASP A 4 -12.02 -21.07 -13.52
C ASP A 4 -12.96 -19.91 -13.18
N MET A 5 -12.99 -19.47 -11.94
CA MET A 5 -13.85 -18.38 -11.45
C MET A 5 -13.07 -17.40 -10.60
N LEU A 6 -13.47 -16.13 -10.65
CA LEU A 6 -12.94 -15.07 -9.80
C LEU A 6 -14.06 -14.30 -9.12
N TYR A 7 -13.96 -14.21 -7.79
CA TYR A 7 -14.73 -13.31 -6.95
C TYR A 7 -13.79 -12.22 -6.46
N THR A 8 -14.08 -10.98 -6.75
CA THR A 8 -13.17 -9.86 -6.41
C THR A 8 -13.94 -8.60 -6.08
N GLU A 9 -13.37 -7.78 -5.21
CA GLU A 9 -13.83 -6.41 -5.05
C GLU A 9 -13.47 -5.56 -6.27
N MET A 10 -14.27 -4.52 -6.51
CA MET A 10 -13.94 -3.51 -7.51
C MET A 10 -12.69 -2.74 -7.10
N SER A 11 -11.96 -2.25 -8.09
CA SER A 11 -10.79 -1.38 -7.96
C SER A 11 -10.68 -0.48 -9.17
N THR A 12 -9.59 0.25 -9.32
CA THR A 12 -9.28 0.91 -10.60
C THR A 12 -9.09 -0.13 -11.70
N LEU A 13 -9.40 0.21 -12.95
CA LEU A 13 -9.45 -0.74 -14.07
C LEU A 13 -8.13 -1.47 -14.31
N ASP A 14 -7.00 -0.79 -14.19
CA ASP A 14 -5.67 -1.37 -14.32
C ASP A 14 -5.43 -2.50 -13.29
N SER A 15 -5.75 -2.23 -12.03
CA SER A 15 -5.63 -3.20 -10.94
C SER A 15 -6.64 -4.35 -11.08
N LEU A 16 -7.86 -4.05 -11.51
CA LEU A 16 -8.88 -5.05 -11.78
C LEU A 16 -8.46 -5.99 -12.90
N PHE A 17 -8.02 -5.45 -14.04
CA PHE A 17 -7.65 -6.26 -15.20
C PHE A 17 -6.41 -7.12 -14.96
N GLN A 18 -5.48 -6.70 -14.10
CA GLN A 18 -4.39 -7.56 -13.65
C GLN A 18 -4.88 -8.81 -12.89
N ARG A 19 -5.95 -8.66 -12.08
CA ARG A 19 -6.59 -9.79 -11.40
C ARG A 19 -7.38 -10.67 -12.36
N LEU A 20 -8.14 -10.06 -13.28
CA LEU A 20 -8.87 -10.77 -14.33
C LEU A 20 -7.95 -11.62 -15.21
N GLY A 21 -6.73 -11.16 -15.49
CA GLY A 21 -5.72 -11.90 -16.22
C GLY A 21 -5.20 -13.18 -15.53
N ARG A 22 -5.77 -13.56 -14.39
CA ARG A 22 -5.53 -14.85 -13.70
C ARG A 22 -6.61 -15.90 -14.00
N CYS A 23 -7.73 -15.50 -14.66
CA CYS A 23 -8.80 -16.39 -15.05
C CYS A 23 -8.67 -16.75 -16.52
N TYR A 24 -8.80 -18.03 -16.84
CA TYR A 24 -8.74 -18.56 -18.21
C TYR A 24 -7.55 -18.02 -19.01
N ARG A 25 -6.41 -17.92 -18.38
CA ARG A 25 -5.20 -17.32 -18.96
C ARG A 25 -4.69 -18.05 -20.19
N SER A 26 -4.77 -19.38 -20.17
CA SER A 26 -4.28 -20.28 -21.23
C SER A 26 -5.41 -21.04 -21.95
N ARG A 27 -6.65 -20.82 -21.58
CA ARG A 27 -7.83 -21.53 -22.08
C ARG A 27 -8.85 -20.55 -22.63
N LYS A 28 -9.66 -21.00 -23.59
CA LYS A 28 -10.83 -20.24 -24.03
C LYS A 28 -12.00 -20.48 -23.09
N TYR A 29 -12.67 -19.42 -22.73
CA TYR A 29 -13.94 -19.50 -22.02
C TYR A 29 -15.06 -19.82 -23.00
N CYS A 30 -15.82 -20.89 -22.77
CA CYS A 30 -16.88 -21.37 -23.67
C CYS A 30 -18.23 -21.55 -22.97
N GLU A 31 -18.35 -21.12 -21.71
CA GLU A 31 -19.58 -21.27 -20.92
C GLU A 31 -20.45 -20.02 -21.02
N GLU A 32 -21.77 -20.17 -20.83
CA GLU A 32 -22.73 -19.07 -20.88
C GLU A 32 -22.80 -18.25 -19.57
N VAL A 33 -22.24 -18.78 -18.46
CA VAL A 33 -22.31 -18.15 -17.15
C VAL A 33 -21.07 -17.28 -16.91
N PRO A 34 -21.21 -16.00 -16.49
CA PRO A 34 -20.06 -15.16 -16.20
C PRO A 34 -19.11 -15.77 -15.17
N ASN A 35 -17.84 -15.90 -15.53
CA ASN A 35 -16.79 -16.47 -14.67
C ASN A 35 -16.13 -15.45 -13.72
N VAL A 36 -16.51 -14.18 -13.80
CA VAL A 36 -16.02 -13.12 -12.93
C VAL A 36 -17.18 -12.45 -12.22
N LYS A 37 -17.10 -12.35 -10.89
CA LYS A 37 -18.06 -11.64 -10.03
C LYS A 37 -17.33 -10.48 -9.36
N ILE A 38 -17.79 -9.24 -9.60
CA ILE A 38 -17.16 -8.03 -9.07
C ILE A 38 -18.11 -7.38 -8.06
N TYR A 39 -17.67 -7.25 -6.82
CA TYR A 39 -18.39 -6.57 -5.75
C TYR A 39 -18.04 -5.09 -5.75
N VAL A 40 -19.04 -4.23 -5.87
CA VAL A 40 -18.88 -2.77 -5.99
C VAL A 40 -19.29 -1.99 -4.74
N LYS A 41 -19.95 -2.66 -3.77
CA LYS A 41 -20.36 -2.05 -2.50
C LYS A 41 -19.34 -2.37 -1.42
N ASP A 42 -19.15 -1.42 -0.52
CA ASP A 42 -18.31 -1.54 0.68
C ASP A 42 -16.90 -2.09 0.38
N THR A 43 -16.34 -1.67 -0.74
CA THR A 43 -15.03 -2.11 -1.19
C THR A 43 -13.92 -1.52 -0.34
N SER A 44 -12.98 -2.36 0.05
CA SER A 44 -11.79 -1.96 0.78
C SER A 44 -10.85 -1.14 -0.11
N GLY A 45 -10.08 -0.25 0.49
CA GLY A 45 -9.02 0.49 -0.21
C GLY A 45 -9.44 1.74 -0.98
N VAL A 46 -10.72 2.05 -1.12
CA VAL A 46 -11.19 3.31 -1.74
C VAL A 46 -10.80 4.52 -0.87
N GLY A 47 -10.17 5.52 -1.49
CA GLY A 47 -9.63 6.69 -0.79
C GLY A 47 -8.30 6.44 -0.04
N TYR A 48 -7.83 5.18 -0.01
CA TYR A 48 -6.57 4.79 0.62
C TYR A 48 -5.56 4.26 -0.38
N ILE A 49 -5.95 3.20 -1.11
CA ILE A 49 -5.13 2.56 -2.14
C ILE A 49 -5.53 3.12 -3.50
N TYR A 50 -6.83 3.26 -3.72
CA TYR A 50 -7.40 3.73 -4.97
C TYR A 50 -7.95 5.15 -4.78
N ASP A 51 -7.59 6.06 -5.68
CA ASP A 51 -8.20 7.37 -5.74
C ASP A 51 -9.71 7.24 -5.99
N LYS A 52 -10.51 7.95 -5.20
CA LYS A 52 -11.97 7.82 -5.22
C LYS A 52 -12.57 8.18 -6.57
N GLU A 53 -12.09 9.26 -7.20
CA GLU A 53 -12.62 9.72 -8.49
C GLU A 53 -12.26 8.74 -9.60
N ILE A 54 -11.03 8.19 -9.60
CA ILE A 54 -10.60 7.17 -10.57
C ILE A 54 -11.39 5.88 -10.37
N TYR A 55 -11.66 5.50 -9.12
CA TYR A 55 -12.48 4.34 -8.78
C TYR A 55 -13.92 4.48 -9.31
N GLU A 56 -14.57 5.61 -9.07
CA GLU A 56 -15.94 5.88 -9.54
C GLU A 56 -16.01 5.86 -11.07
N LYS A 57 -15.07 6.51 -11.75
CA LYS A 57 -14.95 6.47 -13.21
C LYS A 57 -14.69 5.06 -13.76
N SER A 58 -13.95 4.25 -13.02
CA SER A 58 -13.70 2.84 -13.38
C SER A 58 -15.02 2.04 -13.40
N ILE A 59 -15.90 2.25 -12.42
CA ILE A 59 -17.22 1.62 -12.37
C ILE A 59 -18.06 2.07 -13.56
N GLU A 60 -18.13 3.38 -13.82
CA GLU A 60 -18.92 3.94 -14.93
C GLU A 60 -18.49 3.37 -16.29
N LEU A 61 -17.17 3.28 -16.53
CA LEU A 61 -16.62 2.75 -17.78
C LEU A 61 -16.84 1.24 -17.93
N LEU A 62 -16.83 0.48 -16.83
CA LEU A 62 -16.99 -0.97 -16.87
C LEU A 62 -18.46 -1.40 -16.95
N LYS A 63 -19.38 -0.62 -16.38
CA LYS A 63 -20.80 -0.95 -16.26
C LYS A 63 -21.49 -1.41 -17.56
N PRO A 64 -21.21 -0.81 -18.76
CA PRO A 64 -21.81 -1.27 -20.02
C PRO A 64 -21.44 -2.69 -20.43
N TYR A 65 -20.36 -3.26 -19.86
CA TYR A 65 -19.86 -4.59 -20.17
C TYR A 65 -20.32 -5.67 -19.20
N ASN A 66 -21.31 -5.36 -18.36
CA ASN A 66 -21.86 -6.32 -17.42
C ASN A 66 -22.55 -7.48 -18.15
N GLY A 67 -22.09 -8.71 -17.90
CA GLY A 67 -22.58 -9.91 -18.60
C GLY A 67 -21.92 -10.17 -19.95
N GLU A 68 -21.02 -9.32 -20.41
CA GLU A 68 -20.36 -9.44 -21.70
C GLU A 68 -18.96 -10.07 -21.59
N ILE A 69 -18.49 -10.64 -22.69
CA ILE A 69 -17.11 -11.12 -22.80
C ILE A 69 -16.16 -9.92 -22.97
N LEU A 70 -15.34 -9.66 -21.98
CA LEU A 70 -14.38 -8.56 -21.99
C LEU A 70 -13.08 -8.95 -22.73
N LYS A 71 -13.00 -8.59 -24.01
CA LYS A 71 -11.82 -8.86 -24.84
C LYS A 71 -10.63 -8.00 -24.43
N GLU A 72 -9.40 -8.49 -24.64
CA GLU A 72 -8.16 -7.76 -24.28
C GLU A 72 -8.10 -6.36 -24.89
N ARG A 73 -8.50 -6.21 -26.14
CA ARG A 73 -8.53 -4.89 -26.80
C ARG A 73 -9.43 -3.91 -26.04
N VAL A 74 -10.61 -4.36 -25.61
CA VAL A 74 -11.55 -3.54 -24.85
C VAL A 74 -10.94 -3.13 -23.50
N LYS A 75 -10.23 -4.04 -22.83
CA LYS A 75 -9.55 -3.72 -21.56
C LYS A 75 -8.52 -2.61 -21.74
N ILE A 76 -7.70 -2.69 -22.80
CA ILE A 76 -6.72 -1.66 -23.14
C ILE A 76 -7.42 -0.33 -23.41
N ASP A 77 -8.42 -0.32 -24.28
CA ASP A 77 -9.16 0.89 -24.66
C ASP A 77 -9.84 1.55 -23.44
N LEU A 78 -10.33 0.74 -22.48
CA LEU A 78 -10.93 1.24 -21.24
C LEU A 78 -9.90 1.86 -20.29
N VAL A 79 -8.71 1.27 -20.17
CA VAL A 79 -7.61 1.84 -19.37
C VAL A 79 -7.11 3.13 -20.00
N ASP A 80 -6.88 3.15 -21.31
CA ASP A 80 -6.46 4.34 -22.03
C ASP A 80 -7.47 5.48 -21.89
N LYS A 81 -8.78 5.16 -21.96
CA LYS A 81 -9.83 6.13 -21.72
C LYS A 81 -9.86 6.64 -20.29
N LEU A 82 -9.73 5.75 -19.28
CA LEU A 82 -9.72 6.12 -17.87
C LEU A 82 -8.60 7.10 -17.54
N TYR A 83 -7.42 6.86 -18.09
CA TYR A 83 -6.23 7.69 -17.85
C TYR A 83 -5.97 8.72 -18.95
N SER A 84 -6.94 8.96 -19.82
CA SER A 84 -6.86 10.04 -20.80
C SER A 84 -6.82 11.42 -20.13
N LYS A 85 -6.19 12.38 -20.78
CA LYS A 85 -6.11 13.76 -20.26
C LYS A 85 -7.49 14.34 -19.98
N GLU A 86 -8.46 14.05 -20.84
CA GLU A 86 -9.84 14.53 -20.75
C GLU A 86 -10.53 14.01 -19.48
N MET A 87 -10.31 12.74 -19.15
CA MET A 87 -10.88 12.10 -17.96
C MET A 87 -10.19 12.53 -16.66
N LEU A 88 -8.89 12.76 -16.72
CA LEU A 88 -8.09 13.12 -15.53
C LEU A 88 -8.12 14.62 -15.25
N GLN A 89 -8.34 15.46 -16.27
CA GLN A 89 -8.30 16.91 -16.12
C GLN A 89 -9.33 17.39 -15.08
N GLY A 90 -8.84 18.09 -14.05
CA GLY A 90 -9.67 18.58 -12.95
C GLY A 90 -9.76 17.66 -11.74
N THR A 91 -9.33 16.39 -11.84
CA THR A 91 -9.30 15.46 -10.70
C THR A 91 -8.19 15.82 -9.69
N GLU A 92 -8.41 15.49 -8.41
CA GLU A 92 -7.36 15.60 -7.39
C GLU A 92 -6.16 14.70 -7.69
N PHE A 93 -6.40 13.52 -8.28
CA PHE A 93 -5.34 12.65 -8.76
C PHE A 93 -4.38 13.37 -9.73
N TYR A 94 -4.95 14.09 -10.71
CA TYR A 94 -4.13 14.81 -11.71
C TYR A 94 -3.36 15.99 -11.12
N LYS A 95 -3.95 16.68 -10.14
CA LYS A 95 -3.27 17.76 -9.41
C LYS A 95 -2.05 17.22 -8.65
N LYS A 96 -2.26 16.15 -7.86
CA LYS A 96 -1.19 15.47 -7.12
C LYS A 96 -0.09 14.93 -8.05
N PHE A 97 -0.48 14.33 -9.17
CA PHE A 97 0.46 13.86 -10.18
C PHE A 97 1.33 15.00 -10.74
N LYS A 98 0.73 16.15 -11.06
CA LYS A 98 1.47 17.34 -11.53
C LYS A 98 2.43 17.89 -10.48
N GLU A 99 2.02 17.90 -9.22
CA GLU A 99 2.88 18.32 -8.11
C GLU A 99 4.06 17.38 -7.94
N ALA A 100 3.80 16.08 -7.92
CA ALA A 100 4.83 15.05 -7.89
C ALA A 100 5.80 15.18 -9.07
N PHE A 101 5.28 15.39 -10.28
CA PHE A 101 6.10 15.57 -11.48
C PHE A 101 7.00 16.81 -11.39
N LYS A 102 6.49 17.96 -10.89
CA LYS A 102 7.29 19.16 -10.68
C LYS A 102 8.44 18.92 -9.70
N ILE A 103 8.19 18.16 -8.63
CA ILE A 103 9.20 17.81 -7.64
C ILE A 103 10.26 16.90 -8.28
N LEU A 104 9.83 15.88 -9.04
CA LEU A 104 10.75 14.99 -9.77
C LEU A 104 11.60 15.72 -10.79
N ASP A 105 11.03 16.69 -11.50
CA ASP A 105 11.74 17.53 -12.50
C ASP A 105 12.81 18.39 -11.83
N ASN A 106 12.59 18.81 -10.59
CA ASN A 106 13.55 19.57 -9.78
C ASN A 106 14.59 18.68 -9.05
N ILE A 107 14.35 17.36 -8.93
CA ILE A 107 15.27 16.40 -8.27
C ILE A 107 16.54 16.14 -9.09
N ILE A 108 16.55 16.45 -10.38
CA ILE A 108 17.73 16.28 -11.24
C ILE A 108 18.93 17.07 -10.69
N ASP A 109 18.70 18.04 -9.83
CA ASP A 109 19.78 18.91 -9.34
C ASP A 109 20.26 18.65 -7.90
N TYR A 110 19.50 18.13 -6.93
CA TYR A 110 20.04 17.91 -5.55
C TYR A 110 19.20 17.02 -4.62
N ASP A 111 19.88 16.09 -3.92
CA ASP A 111 19.67 15.58 -2.54
C ASP A 111 18.24 15.29 -2.01
N THR A 112 17.37 14.79 -2.83
CA THR A 112 16.10 14.24 -2.31
C THR A 112 16.36 12.89 -1.70
N SER A 113 15.99 12.71 -0.44
CA SER A 113 16.13 11.40 0.21
C SER A 113 15.24 10.38 -0.50
N LYS A 114 15.65 9.10 -0.42
CA LYS A 114 14.83 7.99 -0.92
C LYS A 114 13.43 7.99 -0.28
N GLU A 115 13.32 8.51 0.93
CA GLU A 115 12.08 8.65 1.69
C GLU A 115 11.17 9.70 1.07
N ASP A 116 11.70 10.88 0.71
CA ASP A 116 10.93 11.93 0.04
C ASP A 116 10.41 11.47 -1.33
N ALA A 117 11.23 10.76 -2.12
CA ALA A 117 10.81 10.18 -3.38
C ALA A 117 9.70 9.13 -3.22
N GLN A 118 9.73 8.34 -2.15
CA GLN A 118 8.68 7.37 -1.85
C GLN A 118 7.37 8.04 -1.42
N HIS A 119 7.43 9.12 -0.64
CA HIS A 119 6.25 9.91 -0.26
C HIS A 119 5.55 10.54 -1.47
N ILE A 120 6.34 11.00 -2.44
CA ILE A 120 5.81 11.63 -3.66
C ILE A 120 5.07 10.62 -4.54
N LEU A 121 5.62 9.40 -4.66
CA LEU A 121 5.12 8.38 -5.59
C LEU A 121 4.10 7.42 -4.97
N ARG A 122 4.05 7.32 -3.65
CA ARG A 122 3.15 6.43 -2.93
C ARG A 122 2.32 7.22 -1.95
N ASN A 123 1.00 7.14 -2.11
CA ASN A 123 0.04 7.70 -1.15
C ASN A 123 -0.02 6.86 0.15
N ILE A 124 1.02 6.10 0.46
CA ILE A 124 1.13 5.24 1.63
C ILE A 124 2.20 5.85 2.53
N ASP A 125 1.75 6.60 3.51
CA ASP A 125 2.60 7.07 4.59
C ASP A 125 2.82 5.93 5.57
N ASN A 126 4.04 5.43 5.64
CA ASN A 126 4.46 4.48 6.63
C ASN A 126 5.33 5.16 7.69
N ILE A 127 5.22 4.68 8.91
CA ILE A 127 6.17 4.98 9.97
C ILE A 127 6.92 3.71 10.34
N ASP A 128 8.21 3.85 10.59
CA ASP A 128 9.03 2.72 11.02
C ASP A 128 9.08 2.69 12.54
N VAL A 129 8.63 1.60 13.09
CA VAL A 129 8.58 1.37 14.55
C VAL A 129 9.41 0.15 14.95
N ILE A 130 9.99 0.19 16.14
CA ILE A 130 10.62 -0.96 16.78
C ILE A 130 9.83 -1.31 18.05
N PRO A 131 9.42 -2.57 18.26
CA PRO A 131 8.83 -2.99 19.53
C PRO A 131 9.80 -2.73 20.68
N LYS A 132 9.32 -2.17 21.79
CA LYS A 132 10.14 -1.81 22.95
C LYS A 132 10.98 -2.99 23.46
N VAL A 133 10.40 -4.17 23.50
CA VAL A 133 11.13 -5.41 23.90
C VAL A 133 12.33 -5.65 23.00
N ILE A 134 12.16 -5.52 21.69
CA ILE A 134 13.26 -5.69 20.72
C ILE A 134 14.27 -4.56 20.83
N TYR A 135 13.81 -3.34 21.07
CA TYR A 135 14.70 -2.19 21.31
C TYR A 135 15.59 -2.42 22.52
N ASP A 136 14.98 -2.80 23.67
CA ASP A 136 15.68 -3.03 24.93
C ASP A 136 16.71 -4.19 24.82
N GLU A 137 16.34 -5.30 24.14
CA GLU A 137 17.23 -6.42 23.85
C GLU A 137 18.45 -6.01 22.99
N ASN A 138 18.32 -4.97 22.16
CA ASN A 138 19.36 -4.53 21.21
C ASN A 138 19.99 -3.18 21.53
N LEU A 139 19.78 -2.65 22.71
CA LEU A 139 20.25 -1.31 23.14
C LEU A 139 21.76 -1.13 22.96
N TYR A 140 22.53 -2.21 23.09
CA TYR A 140 23.98 -2.21 22.90
C TYR A 140 24.38 -1.87 21.45
N VAL A 141 23.60 -2.31 20.44
CA VAL A 141 23.88 -2.01 19.01
C VAL A 141 23.66 -0.52 18.73
N PHE A 142 22.64 0.09 19.35
CA PHE A 142 22.38 1.53 19.25
C PHE A 142 23.50 2.35 19.90
N GLY A 143 23.99 1.92 21.07
CA GLY A 143 25.14 2.54 21.72
C GLY A 143 26.43 2.44 20.92
N GLU A 144 26.70 1.28 20.30
CA GLU A 144 27.82 1.10 19.38
C GLU A 144 27.70 2.03 18.17
N TYR A 145 26.51 2.14 17.57
CA TYR A 145 26.26 3.04 16.43
C TYR A 145 26.50 4.50 16.76
N GLU A 146 26.06 4.96 17.93
CA GLU A 146 26.27 6.34 18.35
C GLU A 146 27.76 6.69 18.49
N ASN A 147 28.55 5.78 19.09
CA ASN A 147 29.95 5.99 19.41
C ASN A 147 30.92 5.65 18.26
N GLU A 148 30.45 4.97 17.19
CA GLU A 148 31.30 4.55 16.09
C GLU A 148 31.70 5.75 15.20
N LYS A 149 33.02 5.88 14.98
CA LYS A 149 33.62 6.97 14.17
C LYS A 149 33.99 6.50 12.75
N GLU A 150 34.21 5.20 12.56
CA GLU A 150 34.57 4.66 11.26
C GLU A 150 33.33 4.56 10.38
N LYS A 151 33.30 5.31 9.26
CA LYS A 151 32.14 5.38 8.36
C LYS A 151 31.61 4.03 7.90
N LYS A 152 32.51 3.10 7.56
CA LYS A 152 32.12 1.77 7.07
C LYS A 152 31.41 0.95 8.15
N LYS A 153 31.97 0.88 9.35
CA LYS A 153 31.38 0.17 10.50
C LYS A 153 30.07 0.82 10.92
N LYS A 154 30.04 2.16 10.96
CA LYS A 154 28.81 2.91 11.25
C LYS A 154 27.69 2.59 10.28
N TYR A 155 27.99 2.47 8.99
CA TYR A 155 27.03 2.05 7.97
C TYR A 155 26.54 0.60 8.19
N GLU A 156 27.44 -0.31 8.55
CA GLU A 156 27.09 -1.71 8.85
C GLU A 156 26.18 -1.81 10.09
N LEU A 157 26.49 -1.04 11.14
CA LEU A 157 25.63 -0.93 12.33
C LEU A 157 24.27 -0.35 12.00
N LYS A 158 24.22 0.73 11.20
CA LYS A 158 22.96 1.33 10.73
C LYS A 158 22.09 0.29 10.02
N ARG A 159 22.67 -0.52 9.11
CA ARG A 159 21.95 -1.59 8.43
C ARG A 159 21.43 -2.69 9.36
N LYS A 160 22.17 -3.00 10.43
CA LYS A 160 21.69 -3.95 11.47
C LYS A 160 20.49 -3.37 12.19
N ILE A 161 20.57 -2.12 12.61
CA ILE A 161 19.48 -1.42 13.30
C ILE A 161 18.25 -1.29 12.42
N GLU A 162 18.41 -0.93 11.15
CA GLU A 162 17.27 -0.79 10.21
C GLU A 162 16.47 -2.09 10.05
N LYS A 163 17.08 -3.25 10.21
CA LYS A 163 16.39 -4.55 10.16
C LYS A 163 15.54 -4.85 11.40
N LEU A 164 15.69 -4.10 12.48
CA LEU A 164 14.90 -4.24 13.69
C LEU A 164 13.57 -3.47 13.62
N PHE A 165 13.44 -2.58 12.65
CA PHE A 165 12.24 -1.79 12.46
C PHE A 165 11.23 -2.49 11.57
N ILE A 166 9.95 -2.28 11.88
CA ILE A 166 8.78 -2.72 11.11
C ILE A 166 8.08 -1.48 10.58
N SER A 167 7.69 -1.50 9.30
CA SER A 167 6.90 -0.42 8.72
C SER A 167 5.42 -0.65 8.97
N ILE A 168 4.77 0.29 9.63
CA ILE A 168 3.32 0.30 9.84
C ILE A 168 2.68 1.51 9.18
N ASN A 169 1.40 1.38 8.78
CA ASN A 169 0.69 2.48 8.15
C ASN A 169 0.52 3.66 9.12
N SER A 170 0.89 4.86 8.70
CA SER A 170 0.84 6.08 9.52
C SER A 170 -0.58 6.44 9.96
N LYS A 171 -1.60 5.97 9.25
CA LYS A 171 -3.01 6.15 9.66
C LYS A 171 -3.31 5.52 11.02
N ASN A 172 -2.55 4.52 11.42
CA ASN A 172 -2.63 3.95 12.75
C ASN A 172 -1.86 4.77 13.79
N LYS A 173 -1.07 5.77 13.38
CA LYS A 173 -0.26 6.61 14.29
C LYS A 173 -1.10 7.31 15.34
N TRP A 174 -2.29 7.81 14.99
CA TRP A 174 -3.17 8.49 15.93
C TRP A 174 -3.72 7.53 17.00
N LYS A 175 -4.02 6.27 16.64
CA LYS A 175 -4.41 5.22 17.59
C LYS A 175 -3.26 4.83 18.53
N LEU A 176 -2.03 5.00 18.06
CA LEU A 176 -0.82 4.57 18.74
C LEU A 176 -0.06 5.71 19.43
N ASN A 177 -0.56 6.96 19.39
CA ASN A 177 0.14 8.13 19.93
C ASN A 177 0.58 7.99 21.40
N ASN A 178 -0.20 7.26 22.21
CA ASN A 178 0.14 6.99 23.60
C ASN A 178 1.21 5.91 23.80
N PHE A 179 1.52 5.15 22.75
CA PHE A 179 2.42 3.99 22.79
C PHE A 179 3.70 4.21 21.97
N ILE A 180 3.80 5.34 21.26
CA ILE A 180 4.91 5.63 20.35
C ILE A 180 5.77 6.75 20.94
N THR A 181 7.09 6.50 21.02
CA THR A 181 8.11 7.50 21.34
C THR A 181 9.15 7.56 20.23
N GLU A 182 9.68 8.75 19.93
CA GLU A 182 10.73 8.89 18.92
C GLU A 182 12.01 8.15 19.36
N CYS A 183 12.64 7.42 18.44
CA CYS A 183 13.89 6.73 18.71
C CYS A 183 15.04 7.75 18.86
N PRO A 184 15.74 7.82 19.98
CA PRO A 184 16.76 8.85 20.24
C PRO A 184 17.97 8.74 19.31
N TYR A 185 18.22 7.59 18.71
CA TYR A 185 19.40 7.31 17.90
C TYR A 185 19.18 7.51 16.40
N ILE A 186 17.94 7.44 15.92
CA ILE A 186 17.60 7.56 14.48
C ILE A 186 16.37 8.44 14.32
N LYS A 187 16.58 9.61 13.74
CA LYS A 187 15.51 10.58 13.46
C LYS A 187 14.43 9.98 12.54
N GLY A 188 13.18 10.26 12.86
CA GLY A 188 12.03 9.81 12.06
C GLY A 188 11.63 8.35 12.28
N LYS A 189 12.29 7.63 13.21
CA LYS A 189 11.92 6.28 13.62
C LYS A 189 11.41 6.28 15.06
N TYR A 190 10.56 5.30 15.40
CA TYR A 190 9.82 5.30 16.65
C TYR A 190 9.97 3.99 17.40
N ILE A 191 9.87 4.06 18.72
CA ILE A 191 9.77 2.90 19.63
C ILE A 191 8.29 2.75 19.97
N ILE A 192 7.75 1.53 19.86
CA ILE A 192 6.35 1.26 20.20
C ILE A 192 6.26 0.32 21.41
N ASP A 193 5.51 0.75 22.44
CA ASP A 193 5.28 0.00 23.68
C ASP A 193 3.92 -0.70 23.64
N THR A 194 3.84 -1.77 22.83
CA THR A 194 2.66 -2.64 22.70
C THR A 194 3.09 -4.11 22.82
N LYS A 195 2.11 -5.02 22.89
CA LYS A 195 2.41 -6.45 22.93
C LYS A 195 3.15 -6.89 21.67
N TYR A 196 4.21 -7.63 21.87
CA TYR A 196 5.00 -8.23 20.78
C TYR A 196 5.15 -9.72 21.05
N ASP A 197 4.84 -10.51 20.03
CA ASP A 197 5.04 -11.95 20.03
C ASP A 197 6.06 -12.34 18.96
N LYS A 198 6.98 -13.26 19.29
CA LYS A 198 8.08 -13.64 18.38
C LYS A 198 7.62 -14.40 17.13
N GLU A 199 6.46 -15.04 17.19
CA GLU A 199 5.91 -15.82 16.07
C GLU A 199 4.91 -15.00 15.25
N ILE A 200 4.06 -14.20 15.93
CA ILE A 200 2.98 -13.43 15.31
C ILE A 200 3.42 -12.01 14.96
N GLY A 201 4.39 -11.45 15.70
CA GLY A 201 4.89 -10.09 15.53
C GLY A 201 4.22 -9.07 16.45
N LEU A 202 4.06 -7.84 15.97
CA LEU A 202 3.48 -6.73 16.70
C LEU A 202 1.97 -6.87 16.79
N LEU A 203 1.44 -6.93 18.00
CA LEU A 203 0.01 -6.99 18.27
C LEU A 203 -0.48 -5.58 18.56
N LEU A 204 -1.20 -5.00 17.61
CA LEU A 204 -1.95 -3.77 17.81
C LEU A 204 -3.28 -4.16 18.47
N GLU A 205 -3.61 -3.59 19.62
CA GLU A 205 -4.90 -3.85 20.27
C GLU A 205 -6.02 -3.48 19.27
N GLU A 206 -6.83 -4.46 18.92
CA GLU A 206 -8.06 -4.22 18.17
C GLU A 206 -9.02 -3.45 19.08
N ASP A 207 -9.69 -2.43 18.53
CA ASP A 207 -10.87 -1.85 19.18
C ASP A 207 -11.79 -3.01 19.59
N GLU A 208 -12.22 -3.07 20.85
CA GLU A 208 -13.18 -4.05 21.39
C GLU A 208 -14.56 -3.98 20.68
N GLY A 209 -14.59 -4.07 19.38
CA GLY A 209 -15.80 -3.92 18.55
C GLY A 209 -15.97 -4.96 17.46
N TYR A 210 -14.97 -5.81 17.19
CA TYR A 210 -15.09 -6.93 16.27
C TYR A 210 -14.89 -8.25 17.01
N SER A 211 -15.97 -8.75 17.61
CA SER A 211 -16.04 -10.16 18.01
C SER A 211 -15.99 -11.00 16.72
N MET A 212 -14.99 -11.85 16.61
CA MET A 212 -14.92 -12.94 15.61
C MET A 212 -15.97 -14.03 15.91
N ASP A 213 -17.24 -13.67 16.07
CA ASP A 213 -18.33 -14.63 16.29
C ASP A 213 -19.39 -14.51 15.19
N SER A 214 -18.98 -14.73 13.95
CA SER A 214 -19.90 -15.11 12.88
C SER A 214 -19.15 -15.53 11.60
N ARG A 215 -18.29 -16.55 11.71
CA ARG A 215 -17.90 -17.34 10.53
C ARG A 215 -18.04 -18.81 10.89
N GLU A 216 -19.26 -19.22 11.11
CA GLU A 216 -19.68 -20.59 10.81
C GLU A 216 -20.29 -20.57 9.42
N LEU A 217 -19.60 -21.30 8.51
CA LEU A 217 -20.03 -21.96 7.27
C LEU A 217 -20.73 -21.11 6.21
#